data_b2afa3226a29f998f4359381b806f030
#
_entry.id   b2afa3226a29f998f4359381b806f030
#
_cell.length_a   1.000
_cell.length_b   1.000
_cell.length_c   1.000
_cell.angle_alpha   90.00
_cell.angle_beta   90.00
_cell.angle_gamma   90.00
#
_symmetry.space_group_name_H-M   'P 1'
#
loop_
_entity.id
_entity.type
_entity.pdbx_description
1 polymer ?
#
loop_
_entity_poly.entity_id
_entity_poly.type
_entity_poly.pdbx_seq_one_letter_code
_entity_poly.pdbx_strand_id
1 'polypeptide(L)'
;MKAKHVILYFLVSIIISSCIRDEALNAEADILSCTLPKAVMTTSPIINNNLVTLFVGPETDVSALAPEFTLTPGATISPLSGTVHDFNLPQKYTVTAADGVWKKTYTVSVIDTELATNYNFEDTLGGKKYYIFVER
;
A
#
# COMPACT_ATOMS: atom_id res chain seq x y z
N MET A 1 63.41 -20.95 -0.10
CA MET A 1 62.61 -19.76 -0.46
C MET A 1 61.30 -20.08 -1.21
N LYS A 2 61.12 -21.25 -1.80
CA LYS A 2 59.88 -21.57 -2.57
C LYS A 2 58.64 -21.88 -1.70
N ALA A 3 58.84 -22.37 -0.49
CA ALA A 3 57.73 -22.74 0.42
C ALA A 3 56.92 -21.53 0.98
N LYS A 4 57.60 -20.39 1.17
CA LYS A 4 56.93 -19.18 1.70
C LYS A 4 55.93 -18.56 0.71
N HIS A 5 56.19 -18.66 -0.58
CA HIS A 5 55.31 -18.12 -1.62
C HIS A 5 54.07 -19.01 -1.83
N VAL A 6 54.23 -20.33 -1.68
CA VAL A 6 53.09 -21.29 -1.78
C VAL A 6 52.11 -21.10 -0.65
N ILE A 7 52.59 -20.85 0.58
CA ILE A 7 51.71 -20.56 1.74
C ILE A 7 50.99 -19.24 1.55
N LEU A 8 51.63 -18.22 0.98
CA LEU A 8 51.01 -16.94 0.70
C LEU A 8 49.89 -17.06 -0.34
N TYR A 9 50.09 -17.84 -1.41
CA TYR A 9 49.05 -18.11 -2.41
C TYR A 9 47.88 -18.92 -1.85
N PHE A 10 48.11 -19.83 -0.92
CA PHE A 10 47.08 -20.61 -0.25
C PHE A 10 46.22 -19.73 0.70
N LEU A 11 46.86 -18.79 1.41
CA LEU A 11 46.18 -17.83 2.27
C LEU A 11 45.31 -16.81 1.48
N VAL A 12 45.80 -16.37 0.32
CA VAL A 12 45.04 -15.44 -0.55
C VAL A 12 43.85 -16.15 -1.19
N SER A 13 43.95 -17.45 -1.49
CA SER A 13 42.85 -18.22 -2.09
C SER A 13 41.66 -18.46 -1.14
N ILE A 14 41.82 -18.32 0.18
CA ILE A 14 40.79 -18.55 1.18
C ILE A 14 39.88 -17.30 1.37
N ILE A 15 40.35 -16.12 0.95
CA ILE A 15 39.64 -14.85 1.21
C ILE A 15 38.53 -14.59 0.19
N ILE A 16 38.49 -15.28 -0.95
CA ILE A 16 37.48 -15.09 -2.00
C ILE A 16 36.25 -16.01 -1.87
N SER A 17 36.14 -16.78 -0.77
CA SER A 17 34.90 -17.47 -0.41
C SER A 17 33.99 -16.54 0.39
N SER A 18 33.77 -15.32 -0.13
CA SER A 18 32.70 -14.47 0.33
C SER A 18 31.38 -15.15 -0.10
N CYS A 19 30.74 -15.83 0.81
CA CYS A 19 29.36 -16.29 0.67
C CYS A 19 28.51 -15.07 0.26
N ILE A 20 28.21 -14.93 -1.02
CA ILE A 20 27.06 -14.17 -1.47
C ILE A 20 25.88 -14.98 -0.93
N ARG A 21 25.35 -14.58 0.23
CA ARG A 21 24.02 -15.02 0.62
C ARG A 21 23.07 -14.41 -0.40
N ASP A 22 22.53 -15.22 -1.28
CA ASP A 22 21.31 -14.89 -1.97
C ASP A 22 20.23 -14.76 -0.87
N GLU A 23 19.98 -13.54 -0.42
CA GLU A 23 18.83 -13.29 0.44
C GLU A 23 17.61 -13.69 -0.36
N ALA A 24 16.79 -14.58 0.21
CA ALA A 24 15.53 -14.97 -0.40
C ALA A 24 14.70 -13.71 -0.68
N LEU A 25 14.18 -13.59 -1.89
CA LEU A 25 13.33 -12.48 -2.28
C LEU A 25 12.13 -12.39 -1.34
N ASN A 26 11.73 -11.17 -1.00
CA ASN A 26 10.61 -10.94 -0.10
C ASN A 26 9.32 -11.53 -0.70
N ALA A 27 8.64 -12.38 0.06
CA ALA A 27 7.38 -13.00 -0.30
C ALA A 27 6.15 -12.18 0.17
N GLU A 28 6.36 -10.99 0.74
CA GLU A 28 5.27 -10.12 1.18
C GLU A 28 4.73 -9.29 0.02
N ALA A 29 3.40 -9.28 -0.12
CA ALA A 29 2.68 -8.55 -1.15
C ALA A 29 1.75 -7.51 -0.50
N ASP A 30 2.33 -6.57 0.29
CA ASP A 30 1.53 -5.64 1.07
C ASP A 30 1.62 -4.20 0.59
N ILE A 31 0.47 -3.48 0.70
CA ILE A 31 0.41 -2.03 0.60
C ILE A 31 0.73 -1.48 2.00
N LEU A 32 1.82 -0.73 2.13
CA LEU A 32 2.27 -0.11 3.36
C LEU A 32 1.61 1.26 3.59
N SER A 33 1.40 2.01 2.51
CA SER A 33 0.69 3.28 2.53
C SER A 33 0.05 3.60 1.19
N CYS A 34 -0.93 4.50 1.22
CA CYS A 34 -1.59 5.01 0.03
C CYS A 34 -1.81 6.52 0.18
N THR A 35 -1.59 7.30 -0.86
CA THR A 35 -1.79 8.75 -0.87
C THR A 35 -2.43 9.22 -2.18
N LEU A 36 -3.04 10.40 -2.13
CA LEU A 36 -3.58 11.09 -3.31
C LEU A 36 -2.91 12.45 -3.45
N PRO A 37 -1.85 12.60 -4.27
CA PRO A 37 -1.04 13.82 -4.29
C PRO A 37 -1.78 15.09 -4.74
N LYS A 38 -2.86 14.94 -5.52
CA LYS A 38 -3.63 16.06 -6.09
C LYS A 38 -5.00 16.23 -5.46
N ALA A 39 -5.49 15.27 -4.70
CA ALA A 39 -6.75 15.35 -3.99
C ALA A 39 -6.51 15.76 -2.55
N VAL A 40 -7.43 16.53 -2.00
CA VAL A 40 -7.36 16.91 -0.60
C VAL A 40 -7.86 15.73 0.23
N MET A 41 -6.93 14.92 0.73
CA MET A 41 -7.25 13.93 1.73
C MET A 41 -7.59 14.63 3.05
N THR A 42 -8.71 14.29 3.63
CA THR A 42 -9.17 14.88 4.90
C THR A 42 -8.61 14.15 6.11
N THR A 43 -8.23 12.88 5.93
CA THR A 43 -7.59 12.06 6.99
C THR A 43 -6.69 11.00 6.37
N SER A 44 -5.90 10.35 7.21
CA SER A 44 -5.04 9.24 6.77
C SER A 44 -5.88 8.08 6.25
N PRO A 45 -5.38 7.36 5.22
CA PRO A 45 -6.06 6.19 4.69
C PRO A 45 -6.15 5.08 5.73
N ILE A 46 -7.19 4.28 5.67
CA ILE A 46 -7.34 3.08 6.47
C ILE A 46 -6.97 1.88 5.59
N ILE A 47 -5.96 1.13 6.01
CA ILE A 47 -5.56 -0.13 5.37
C ILE A 47 -5.90 -1.26 6.34
N ASN A 48 -6.88 -2.06 5.99
CA ASN A 48 -7.31 -3.18 6.82
C ASN A 48 -7.37 -4.45 5.96
N ASN A 49 -6.43 -5.36 6.22
CA ASN A 49 -6.25 -6.60 5.47
C ASN A 49 -6.07 -6.33 3.96
N ASN A 50 -7.11 -6.54 3.16
CA ASN A 50 -7.12 -6.31 1.71
C ASN A 50 -8.05 -5.16 1.29
N LEU A 51 -8.45 -4.33 2.23
CA LEU A 51 -9.29 -3.16 2.01
C LEU A 51 -8.48 -1.89 2.27
N VAL A 52 -8.52 -0.94 1.32
CA VAL A 52 -7.94 0.39 1.45
C VAL A 52 -9.05 1.40 1.31
N THR A 53 -9.25 2.23 2.33
CA THR A 53 -10.24 3.31 2.31
C THR A 53 -9.53 4.65 2.33
N LEU A 54 -9.80 5.47 1.32
CA LEU A 54 -9.31 6.84 1.17
C LEU A 54 -10.44 7.81 1.51
N PHE A 55 -10.13 8.84 2.26
CA PHE A 55 -11.09 9.88 2.65
C PHE A 55 -10.73 11.19 1.96
N VAL A 56 -11.64 11.70 1.16
CA VAL A 56 -11.45 12.94 0.39
C VAL A 56 -12.39 14.02 0.86
N GLY A 57 -12.02 15.27 0.59
CA GLY A 57 -12.86 16.43 0.89
C GLY A 57 -14.07 16.52 -0.04
N PRO A 58 -15.05 17.35 0.37
CA PRO A 58 -16.21 17.63 -0.45
C PRO A 58 -15.80 18.21 -1.78
N GLU A 59 -16.61 17.99 -2.81
CA GLU A 59 -16.37 18.46 -4.17
C GLU A 59 -15.13 17.87 -4.86
N THR A 60 -14.48 16.85 -4.27
CA THR A 60 -13.40 16.14 -4.93
C THR A 60 -13.95 15.33 -6.10
N ASP A 61 -13.41 15.55 -7.29
CA ASP A 61 -13.76 14.73 -8.46
C ASP A 61 -13.15 13.33 -8.32
N VAL A 62 -13.98 12.38 -7.88
CA VAL A 62 -13.56 11.00 -7.69
C VAL A 62 -13.48 10.19 -9.00
N SER A 63 -13.93 10.76 -10.12
CA SER A 63 -13.90 10.08 -11.42
C SER A 63 -12.51 10.02 -12.05
N ALA A 64 -11.54 10.77 -11.51
CA ALA A 64 -10.20 10.89 -12.07
C ALA A 64 -9.12 11.01 -10.98
N LEU A 65 -9.04 10.03 -10.09
CA LEU A 65 -8.03 9.97 -9.03
C LEU A 65 -6.86 9.06 -9.39
N ALA A 66 -5.67 9.46 -8.96
CA ALA A 66 -4.42 8.73 -9.20
C ALA A 66 -3.73 8.40 -7.86
N PRO A 67 -4.15 7.33 -7.17
CA PRO A 67 -3.56 6.96 -5.89
C PRO A 67 -2.11 6.48 -6.05
N GLU A 68 -1.24 6.95 -5.17
CA GLU A 68 0.15 6.50 -5.06
C GLU A 68 0.29 5.53 -3.91
N PHE A 69 0.91 4.38 -4.17
CA PHE A 69 1.08 3.29 -3.22
C PHE A 69 2.55 3.11 -2.86
N THR A 70 2.81 2.96 -1.57
CA THR A 70 4.08 2.41 -1.07
C THR A 70 3.87 0.93 -0.77
N LEU A 71 4.73 0.09 -1.31
CA LEU A 71 4.64 -1.36 -1.21
C LEU A 71 5.76 -1.94 -0.36
N THR A 72 5.63 -3.20 0.03
CA THR A 72 6.76 -3.97 0.56
C THR A 72 7.93 -3.98 -0.42
N PRO A 73 9.20 -4.00 0.07
CA PRO A 73 10.39 -3.89 -0.79
C PRO A 73 10.40 -4.92 -1.91
N GLY A 74 10.58 -4.45 -3.15
CA GLY A 74 10.62 -5.27 -4.35
C GLY A 74 9.27 -5.71 -4.90
N ALA A 75 8.16 -5.45 -4.20
CA ALA A 75 6.83 -5.76 -4.72
C ALA A 75 6.40 -4.80 -5.83
N THR A 76 5.51 -5.27 -6.69
CA THR A 76 4.91 -4.49 -7.78
C THR A 76 3.39 -4.46 -7.65
N ILE A 77 2.73 -3.48 -8.26
CA ILE A 77 1.26 -3.34 -8.22
C ILE A 77 0.68 -3.16 -9.62
N SER A 78 -0.48 -3.73 -9.83
CA SER A 78 -1.25 -3.58 -11.07
C SER A 78 -2.73 -3.32 -10.73
N PRO A 79 -3.37 -2.25 -11.25
CA PRO A 79 -2.79 -1.18 -12.08
C PRO A 79 -1.63 -0.46 -11.42
N LEU A 80 -0.78 0.25 -12.21
CA LEU A 80 0.39 0.92 -11.70
C LEU A 80 0.01 2.06 -10.73
N SER A 81 0.83 2.25 -9.70
CA SER A 81 0.77 3.39 -8.78
C SER A 81 0.76 4.71 -9.57
N GLY A 82 -0.09 5.65 -9.19
CA GLY A 82 -0.23 6.93 -9.87
C GLY A 82 -1.02 6.90 -11.18
N THR A 83 -1.61 5.76 -11.56
CA THR A 83 -2.51 5.69 -12.72
C THR A 83 -3.89 6.25 -12.36
N VAL A 84 -4.45 7.06 -13.26
CA VAL A 84 -5.78 7.65 -13.08
C VAL A 84 -6.86 6.60 -13.25
N HIS A 85 -7.77 6.53 -12.28
CA HIS A 85 -8.95 5.66 -12.30
C HIS A 85 -10.20 6.38 -11.81
N ASP A 86 -11.35 5.85 -12.22
CA ASP A 86 -12.67 6.28 -11.73
C ASP A 86 -13.01 5.53 -10.43
N PHE A 87 -13.12 6.29 -9.33
CA PHE A 87 -13.44 5.79 -8.01
C PHE A 87 -14.91 6.01 -7.60
N ASN A 88 -15.80 6.30 -8.56
CA ASN A 88 -17.25 6.19 -8.30
C ASN A 88 -17.64 4.77 -7.88
N LEU A 89 -16.81 3.79 -8.23
CA LEU A 89 -16.89 2.40 -7.76
C LEU A 89 -15.52 1.97 -7.21
N PRO A 90 -15.49 1.06 -6.21
CA PRO A 90 -14.24 0.53 -5.69
C PRO A 90 -13.37 -0.13 -6.78
N GLN A 91 -12.07 0.16 -6.77
CA GLN A 91 -11.11 -0.36 -7.75
C GLN A 91 -10.28 -1.49 -7.15
N LYS A 92 -9.93 -2.47 -7.98
CA LYS A 92 -9.09 -3.60 -7.55
C LYS A 92 -7.65 -3.41 -8.00
N TYR A 93 -6.72 -3.61 -7.07
CA TYR A 93 -5.28 -3.59 -7.29
C TYR A 93 -4.68 -4.91 -6.86
N THR A 94 -3.81 -5.48 -7.67
CA THR A 94 -3.08 -6.70 -7.33
C THR A 94 -1.63 -6.39 -7.08
N VAL A 95 -1.18 -6.65 -5.87
CA VAL A 95 0.24 -6.56 -5.46
C VAL A 95 0.88 -7.91 -5.68
N THR A 96 2.03 -7.92 -6.35
CA THR A 96 2.87 -9.11 -6.54
C THR A 96 4.16 -8.91 -5.75
N ALA A 97 4.50 -9.86 -4.90
CA ALA A 97 5.72 -9.85 -4.09
C ALA A 97 6.99 -9.87 -4.96
N ALA A 98 8.13 -9.54 -4.36
CA ALA A 98 9.43 -9.52 -5.04
C ALA A 98 9.82 -10.88 -5.63
N ASP A 99 9.37 -11.98 -5.02
CA ASP A 99 9.59 -13.35 -5.52
C ASP A 99 8.79 -13.67 -6.80
N GLY A 100 7.84 -12.79 -7.20
CA GLY A 100 6.97 -12.96 -8.36
C GLY A 100 5.88 -14.03 -8.20
N VAL A 101 5.84 -14.73 -7.08
CA VAL A 101 4.93 -15.87 -6.82
C VAL A 101 3.71 -15.44 -6.02
N TRP A 102 3.93 -14.80 -4.88
CA TRP A 102 2.86 -14.38 -4.00
C TRP A 102 2.14 -13.13 -4.53
N LYS A 103 0.81 -13.18 -4.50
CA LYS A 103 -0.05 -12.08 -4.94
C LYS A 103 -1.16 -11.84 -3.93
N LYS A 104 -1.48 -10.57 -3.71
CA LYS A 104 -2.59 -10.15 -2.86
C LYS A 104 -3.41 -9.09 -3.60
N THR A 105 -4.73 -9.28 -3.65
CA THR A 105 -5.64 -8.33 -4.29
C THR A 105 -6.27 -7.43 -3.23
N TYR A 106 -6.14 -6.14 -3.44
CA TYR A 106 -6.73 -5.09 -2.61
C TYR A 106 -7.92 -4.48 -3.31
N THR A 107 -8.94 -4.13 -2.53
CA THR A 107 -10.04 -3.28 -2.96
C THR A 107 -9.82 -1.89 -2.40
N VAL A 108 -9.74 -0.89 -3.26
CA VAL A 108 -9.52 0.52 -2.89
C VAL A 108 -10.82 1.27 -3.10
N SER A 109 -11.32 1.89 -2.04
CA SER A 109 -12.55 2.70 -2.03
C SER A 109 -12.23 4.13 -1.66
N VAL A 110 -12.98 5.08 -2.19
CA VAL A 110 -12.92 6.49 -1.81
C VAL A 110 -14.23 6.88 -1.16
N ILE A 111 -14.15 7.56 -0.03
CA ILE A 111 -15.30 8.08 0.73
C ILE A 111 -15.18 9.59 0.80
N ASP A 112 -16.24 10.28 0.39
CA ASP A 112 -16.40 11.72 0.60
C ASP A 112 -16.83 11.96 2.06
N THR A 113 -16.07 12.81 2.76
CA THR A 113 -16.25 13.09 4.19
C THR A 113 -17.37 14.09 4.49
N GLU A 114 -17.95 14.74 3.49
CA GLU A 114 -19.06 15.68 3.72
C GLU A 114 -20.33 14.98 4.22
N LEU A 115 -20.53 13.73 3.85
CA LEU A 115 -21.69 12.95 4.27
C LEU A 115 -21.70 12.63 5.77
N ALA A 116 -20.53 12.67 6.43
CA ALA A 116 -20.44 12.37 7.87
C ALA A 116 -20.83 13.54 8.78
N THR A 117 -20.88 14.77 8.27
CA THR A 117 -21.11 15.97 9.10
C THR A 117 -22.55 16.47 9.09
N ASN A 118 -23.39 16.05 8.16
CA ASN A 118 -24.72 16.64 7.93
C ASN A 118 -25.92 15.79 8.37
N TYR A 119 -25.69 14.59 8.89
CA TYR A 119 -26.79 13.80 9.47
C TYR A 119 -26.79 13.86 11.00
N ASN A 120 -27.24 14.99 11.54
CA ASN A 120 -27.77 15.05 12.89
C ASN A 120 -29.19 14.47 12.87
N PHE A 121 -29.32 13.17 12.99
CA PHE A 121 -30.62 12.58 13.31
C PHE A 121 -30.85 12.74 14.83
N GLU A 122 -31.62 13.74 15.21
CA GLU A 122 -32.14 13.83 16.56
C GLU A 122 -33.34 12.88 16.66
N ASP A 123 -33.08 11.66 17.12
CA ASP A 123 -34.18 10.79 17.56
C ASP A 123 -34.69 11.31 18.90
N THR A 124 -35.93 11.81 18.89
CA THR A 124 -36.65 12.34 20.05
C THR A 124 -37.13 11.26 21.03
N LEU A 125 -36.78 10.00 20.79
CA LEU A 125 -37.06 8.88 21.68
C LEU A 125 -35.90 8.62 22.66
N GLY A 126 -35.82 9.42 23.72
CA GLY A 126 -35.00 9.15 24.88
C GLY A 126 -33.69 9.93 25.01
N GLY A 127 -33.47 11.00 24.25
CA GLY A 127 -32.35 11.93 24.46
C GLY A 127 -30.96 11.35 24.17
N LYS A 128 -30.85 10.27 23.42
CA LYS A 128 -29.57 9.71 22.94
C LYS A 128 -29.30 10.18 21.53
N LYS A 129 -28.11 10.73 21.32
CA LYS A 129 -27.64 11.09 19.98
C LYS A 129 -27.08 9.85 19.31
N TYR A 130 -27.55 9.46 18.14
CA TYR A 130 -27.03 8.41 17.30
C TYR A 130 -26.46 9.03 16.03
N TYR A 131 -25.26 8.62 15.66
CA TYR A 131 -24.64 8.99 14.39
C TYR A 131 -24.82 7.82 13.43
N ILE A 132 -25.51 8.04 12.32
CA ILE A 132 -25.65 7.03 11.27
C ILE A 132 -24.65 7.40 10.17
N PHE A 133 -23.70 6.53 9.92
CA PHE A 133 -22.83 6.61 8.76
C PHE A 133 -23.55 5.92 7.60
N VAL A 134 -23.85 6.68 6.54
CA VAL A 134 -24.41 6.12 5.31
C VAL A 134 -23.26 5.88 4.34
N GLU A 135 -22.93 4.62 4.11
CA GLU A 135 -22.05 4.23 3.00
C GLU A 135 -22.85 4.32 1.68
N ARG A 136 -22.23 4.92 0.67
CA ARG A 136 -22.73 4.92 -0.70
C ARG A 136 -22.19 3.73 -1.47
#